data_d3b7518e4143991b5a345a6bba14a79b
#
_entry.id   d3b7518e4143991b5a345a6bba14a79b
#
_cell.length_a   1.000
_cell.length_b   1.000
_cell.length_c   1.000
_cell.angle_alpha   90.00
_cell.angle_beta   90.00
_cell.angle_gamma   90.00
#
_symmetry.space_group_name_H-M   'P 1'
#
loop_
_entity.id
_entity.type
_entity.pdbx_description
1 polymer ?
#
loop_
_entity_poly.entity_id
_entity_poly.type
_entity_poly.pdbx_seq_one_letter_code
_entity_poly.pdbx_strand_id
1 'polypeptide(L)'
;MTNDVIKLTDLNKEDIPADLRAETYFDFKAHPFEHQELFEQTNSVYGAILAIHEYAAKWLVDIIGQKRSSARVFKNKTPPRFAAQAGAGAAHTIGNFEVLLQDGAIFEPAWVIGSLKDNLRHSIYVAEGAKIIGANIYLENGSMYIGSQTTIEPGVGIKGPIIIGKGTEVRQGAYLRGDCIIGDGCTIRGEIKNSCLMNKANFPHPSYLGDSLCGYMTHFGNQATTANLGIFAGLVEPAKRKALIIKCNGKAYDLGKPKMGVCMGDYSQLGCNCVTDPGTFLKPYTISYALARISKGFYGPNEILKNKPLEHGIIERSPYKPEFSQKTEDRI
;
A
#
# COMPACT_ATOMS: atom_id res chain seq x y z
N MET A 1 -19.38 32.10 12.56
CA MET A 1 -18.42 31.44 13.46
C MET A 1 -17.33 30.85 12.57
N THR A 2 -16.17 31.49 12.55
CA THR A 2 -14.97 30.91 11.90
C THR A 2 -14.59 29.69 12.71
N ASN A 3 -14.92 28.50 12.22
CA ASN A 3 -14.36 27.29 12.81
C ASN A 3 -12.85 27.35 12.56
N ASP A 4 -12.07 27.58 13.60
CA ASP A 4 -10.62 27.52 13.53
C ASP A 4 -10.23 26.13 13.01
N VAL A 5 -9.53 26.10 11.87
CA VAL A 5 -9.03 24.87 11.28
C VAL A 5 -7.74 24.50 12.00
N ILE A 6 -7.72 23.34 12.62
CA ILE A 6 -6.59 22.83 13.39
C ILE A 6 -5.66 22.08 12.44
N LYS A 7 -4.38 22.39 12.40
CA LYS A 7 -3.40 21.60 11.66
C LYS A 7 -3.11 20.31 12.40
N LEU A 8 -3.39 19.19 11.75
CA LEU A 8 -3.22 17.86 12.34
C LEU A 8 -1.75 17.55 12.67
N THR A 9 -0.83 18.04 11.84
CA THR A 9 0.62 17.84 12.01
C THR A 9 1.21 18.56 13.23
N ASP A 10 0.51 19.56 13.75
CA ASP A 10 1.00 20.39 14.87
C ASP A 10 0.53 19.83 16.23
N LEU A 11 -0.27 18.75 16.21
CA LEU A 11 -0.81 18.14 17.42
C LEU A 11 0.10 17.04 17.98
N ASN A 12 0.21 17.00 19.31
CA ASN A 12 0.79 15.85 20.01
C ASN A 12 -0.14 14.63 19.91
N LYS A 13 0.39 13.44 20.15
CA LYS A 13 -0.36 12.18 20.03
C LYS A 13 -1.62 12.17 20.91
N GLU A 14 -1.55 12.74 22.10
CA GLU A 14 -2.66 12.82 23.06
C GLU A 14 -3.81 13.71 22.57
N ASP A 15 -3.49 14.73 21.76
CA ASP A 15 -4.45 15.70 21.23
C ASP A 15 -5.10 15.25 19.92
N ILE A 16 -4.57 14.19 19.29
CA ILE A 16 -5.15 13.61 18.08
C ILE A 16 -6.48 12.92 18.43
N PRO A 17 -7.59 13.22 17.74
CA PRO A 17 -8.85 12.49 17.91
C PRO A 17 -8.67 10.98 17.74
N ALA A 18 -9.35 10.19 18.56
CA ALA A 18 -9.28 8.72 18.46
C ALA A 18 -9.56 8.21 17.04
N ASP A 19 -10.52 8.81 16.35
CA ASP A 19 -10.88 8.46 14.97
C ASP A 19 -9.78 8.74 13.93
N LEU A 20 -8.69 9.38 14.31
CA LEU A 20 -7.52 9.63 13.45
C LEU A 20 -6.27 8.87 13.92
N ARG A 21 -6.38 8.03 14.96
CA ARG A 21 -5.28 7.22 15.50
C ARG A 21 -5.29 5.81 14.91
N ALA A 22 -4.12 5.18 14.84
CA ALA A 22 -3.95 3.84 14.28
C ALA A 22 -4.72 2.76 15.05
N GLU A 23 -4.77 2.88 16.37
CA GLU A 23 -5.42 1.91 17.27
C GLU A 23 -6.95 1.80 17.05
N THR A 24 -7.55 2.77 16.39
CA THR A 24 -8.98 2.72 16.00
C THR A 24 -9.21 1.78 14.82
N TYR A 25 -8.18 1.50 14.02
CA TYR A 25 -8.28 0.76 12.75
C TYR A 25 -7.59 -0.58 12.79
N PHE A 26 -6.50 -0.72 13.55
CA PHE A 26 -5.59 -1.85 13.47
C PHE A 26 -5.33 -2.45 14.84
N ASP A 27 -5.61 -3.75 14.99
CA ASP A 27 -5.29 -4.52 16.20
C ASP A 27 -3.96 -5.26 16.02
N PHE A 28 -2.85 -4.55 16.26
CA PHE A 28 -1.51 -5.12 16.14
C PHE A 28 -1.20 -6.23 17.16
N LYS A 29 -2.00 -6.38 18.22
CA LYS A 29 -1.84 -7.50 19.17
C LYS A 29 -2.41 -8.78 18.60
N ALA A 30 -3.60 -8.71 18.00
CA ALA A 30 -4.23 -9.84 17.34
C ALA A 30 -3.56 -10.16 15.99
N HIS A 31 -3.11 -9.13 15.28
CA HIS A 31 -2.54 -9.23 13.93
C HIS A 31 -1.18 -8.53 13.86
N PRO A 32 -0.10 -9.15 14.37
CA PRO A 32 1.24 -8.58 14.33
C PRO A 32 1.66 -8.22 12.90
N PHE A 33 2.25 -7.05 12.74
CA PHE A 33 2.71 -6.55 11.45
C PHE A 33 4.17 -6.12 11.54
N GLU A 34 5.03 -6.61 10.65
CA GLU A 34 6.48 -6.37 10.69
C GLU A 34 6.82 -4.87 10.66
N HIS A 35 5.98 -4.07 10.00
CA HIS A 35 6.18 -2.63 9.86
C HIS A 35 5.28 -1.80 10.81
N GLN A 36 4.90 -2.35 11.96
CA GLN A 36 4.12 -1.65 13.00
C GLN A 36 4.81 -0.36 13.46
N GLU A 37 6.13 -0.33 13.45
CA GLU A 37 6.95 0.85 13.82
C GLU A 37 6.56 2.11 13.01
N LEU A 38 6.12 1.97 11.76
CA LEU A 38 5.59 3.07 10.95
C LEU A 38 4.47 3.83 11.68
N PHE A 39 3.61 3.12 12.40
CA PHE A 39 2.47 3.67 13.13
C PHE A 39 2.86 4.15 14.53
N GLU A 40 3.85 3.55 15.15
CA GLU A 40 4.38 3.93 16.46
C GLU A 40 5.14 5.25 16.41
N GLN A 41 5.86 5.50 15.31
CA GLN A 41 6.62 6.73 15.07
C GLN A 41 5.76 7.91 14.63
N THR A 42 4.46 7.71 14.41
CA THR A 42 3.56 8.76 13.90
C THR A 42 2.37 8.97 14.82
N ASN A 43 1.86 10.21 14.86
CA ASN A 43 0.77 10.56 15.77
C ASN A 43 -0.61 10.20 15.22
N SER A 44 -0.73 9.97 13.89
CA SER A 44 -2.02 9.74 13.25
C SER A 44 -1.88 8.78 12.07
N VAL A 45 -2.99 8.17 11.63
CA VAL A 45 -3.03 7.37 10.40
C VAL A 45 -2.62 8.18 9.17
N TYR A 46 -2.91 9.47 9.14
CA TYR A 46 -2.44 10.32 8.05
C TYR A 46 -0.93 10.58 8.13
N GLY A 47 -0.39 10.77 9.32
CA GLY A 47 1.05 10.84 9.56
C GLY A 47 1.77 9.60 9.05
N ALA A 48 1.21 8.42 9.26
CA ALA A 48 1.75 7.17 8.74
C ALA A 48 1.81 7.16 7.20
N ILE A 49 0.77 7.63 6.50
CA ILE A 49 0.78 7.76 5.03
C ILE A 49 1.92 8.69 4.56
N LEU A 50 2.12 9.81 5.24
CA LEU A 50 3.18 10.75 4.89
C LEU A 50 4.58 10.20 5.14
N ALA A 51 4.74 9.29 6.09
CA ALA A 51 6.01 8.70 6.50
C ALA A 51 6.42 7.47 5.68
N ILE A 52 5.56 6.92 4.82
CA ILE A 52 5.81 5.66 4.08
C ILE A 52 7.15 5.70 3.33
N HIS A 53 7.41 6.77 2.59
CA HIS A 53 8.64 6.90 1.78
C HIS A 53 9.91 6.80 2.65
N GLU A 54 10.00 7.65 3.66
CA GLU A 54 11.19 7.74 4.53
C GLU A 54 11.38 6.46 5.34
N TYR A 55 10.30 5.91 5.86
CA TYR A 55 10.31 4.64 6.58
C TYR A 55 10.80 3.50 5.69
N ALA A 56 10.19 3.33 4.50
CA ALA A 56 10.56 2.27 3.58
C ALA A 56 12.01 2.40 3.11
N ALA A 57 12.46 3.61 2.77
CA ALA A 57 13.83 3.85 2.34
C ALA A 57 14.85 3.47 3.43
N LYS A 58 14.60 3.89 4.67
CA LYS A 58 15.46 3.55 5.83
C LYS A 58 15.46 2.05 6.09
N TRP A 59 14.28 1.44 6.21
CA TRP A 59 14.15 0.00 6.49
C TRP A 59 14.85 -0.85 5.42
N LEU A 60 14.72 -0.47 4.13
CA LEU A 60 15.39 -1.16 3.02
C LEU A 60 16.92 -1.10 3.13
N VAL A 61 17.47 0.04 3.51
CA VAL A 61 18.94 0.17 3.73
C VAL A 61 19.38 -0.78 4.85
N ASP A 62 18.67 -0.77 5.97
CA ASP A 62 19.02 -1.54 7.15
C ASP A 62 18.92 -3.06 6.89
N ILE A 63 17.78 -3.53 6.36
CA ILE A 63 17.56 -4.97 6.14
C ILE A 63 18.47 -5.53 5.03
N ILE A 64 18.67 -4.79 3.93
CA ILE A 64 19.54 -5.22 2.84
C ILE A 64 20.99 -5.30 3.34
N GLY A 65 21.42 -4.34 4.18
CA GLY A 65 22.72 -4.37 4.83
C GLY A 65 22.92 -5.62 5.70
N GLN A 66 21.96 -5.91 6.57
CA GLN A 66 21.98 -7.11 7.44
C GLN A 66 21.98 -8.42 6.66
N LYS A 67 21.21 -8.52 5.60
CA LYS A 67 21.04 -9.75 4.79
C LYS A 67 22.15 -9.96 3.76
N ARG A 68 23.03 -8.98 3.55
CA ARG A 68 24.02 -8.98 2.48
C ARG A 68 25.01 -10.14 2.55
N SER A 69 25.46 -10.49 3.76
CA SER A 69 26.46 -11.56 3.96
C SER A 69 25.94 -12.96 3.61
N SER A 70 24.64 -13.17 3.67
CA SER A 70 23.98 -14.45 3.37
C SER A 70 23.43 -14.54 1.95
N ALA A 71 23.61 -13.51 1.12
CA ALA A 71 23.08 -13.45 -0.23
C ALA A 71 24.17 -13.54 -1.30
N ARG A 72 23.82 -14.12 -2.46
CA ARG A 72 24.63 -14.00 -3.67
C ARG A 72 24.40 -12.61 -4.27
N VAL A 73 25.47 -11.83 -4.43
CA VAL A 73 25.40 -10.44 -4.87
C VAL A 73 25.85 -10.30 -6.33
N PHE A 74 24.98 -9.75 -7.15
CA PHE A 74 25.23 -9.41 -8.55
C PHE A 74 25.20 -7.90 -8.72
N LYS A 75 26.27 -7.32 -9.29
CA LYS A 75 26.35 -5.88 -9.55
C LYS A 75 26.32 -5.61 -11.04
N ASN A 76 25.41 -4.75 -11.45
CA ASN A 76 25.41 -4.24 -12.81
C ASN A 76 26.41 -3.07 -12.95
N LYS A 77 27.44 -3.22 -13.76
CA LYS A 77 28.33 -2.11 -14.18
C LYS A 77 28.26 -1.87 -15.70
N THR A 78 27.73 -2.75 -16.44
CA THR A 78 27.46 -2.79 -17.89
C THR A 78 26.69 -4.08 -18.10
N PRO A 79 25.70 -4.20 -18.96
CA PRO A 79 24.69 -5.24 -18.80
C PRO A 79 25.34 -6.62 -18.64
N PRO A 80 25.35 -7.21 -17.45
CA PRO A 80 25.61 -8.61 -17.38
C PRO A 80 24.41 -9.26 -18.05
N ARG A 81 24.61 -10.06 -19.03
CA ARG A 81 23.67 -11.13 -19.32
C ARG A 81 23.57 -11.90 -18.02
N PHE A 82 22.53 -11.71 -17.24
CA PHE A 82 22.22 -12.59 -16.13
C PHE A 82 21.87 -13.92 -16.75
N ALA A 83 22.90 -14.74 -17.01
CA ALA A 83 22.71 -16.14 -17.26
C ALA A 83 22.26 -16.75 -15.94
N ALA A 84 20.95 -16.74 -15.66
CA ALA A 84 20.38 -17.75 -14.83
C ALA A 84 20.75 -19.08 -15.46
N GLN A 85 21.19 -20.03 -14.68
CA GLN A 85 21.34 -21.42 -15.13
C GLN A 85 19.98 -21.85 -15.66
N ALA A 86 19.94 -22.07 -16.97
CA ALA A 86 18.88 -22.57 -17.81
C ALA A 86 18.21 -21.50 -18.72
N GLY A 87 18.83 -21.27 -19.87
CA GLY A 87 18.12 -21.15 -21.16
C GLY A 87 17.04 -20.10 -21.35
N ALA A 88 17.04 -18.97 -20.64
CA ALA A 88 16.06 -17.92 -20.82
C ALA A 88 16.70 -16.66 -21.43
N GLY A 89 15.94 -15.96 -22.27
CA GLY A 89 16.37 -14.74 -22.95
C GLY A 89 16.95 -13.70 -21.99
N ALA A 90 17.94 -12.94 -22.45
CA ALA A 90 18.61 -11.92 -21.64
C ALA A 90 17.63 -10.85 -21.19
N ALA A 91 17.52 -10.60 -19.89
CA ALA A 91 16.83 -9.45 -19.36
C ALA A 91 17.45 -8.15 -19.91
N HIS A 92 16.61 -7.18 -20.30
CA HIS A 92 17.10 -5.87 -20.70
C HIS A 92 17.44 -5.06 -19.48
N THR A 93 18.68 -4.57 -19.36
CA THR A 93 19.14 -3.83 -18.16
C THR A 93 19.76 -2.49 -18.54
N ILE A 94 19.42 -1.43 -17.78
CA ILE A 94 19.98 -0.08 -17.94
C ILE A 94 20.32 0.48 -16.56
N GLY A 95 21.44 1.22 -16.46
CA GLY A 95 21.80 1.96 -15.25
C GLY A 95 22.43 1.10 -14.15
N ASN A 96 22.64 1.74 -12.99
CA ASN A 96 23.33 1.15 -11.86
C ASN A 96 22.38 0.51 -10.86
N PHE A 97 22.54 -0.76 -10.59
CA PHE A 97 21.80 -1.48 -9.54
C PHE A 97 22.60 -2.71 -9.07
N GLU A 98 22.14 -3.31 -7.99
CA GLU A 98 22.61 -4.62 -7.57
C GLU A 98 21.43 -5.53 -7.21
N VAL A 99 21.63 -6.83 -7.33
CA VAL A 99 20.66 -7.86 -6.96
C VAL A 99 21.28 -8.77 -5.93
N LEU A 100 20.56 -9.01 -4.84
CA LEU A 100 20.92 -9.92 -3.77
C LEU A 100 19.94 -11.09 -3.76
N LEU A 101 20.42 -12.29 -4.07
CA LEU A 101 19.57 -13.48 -4.17
C LEU A 101 19.88 -14.45 -3.03
N GLN A 102 18.83 -14.90 -2.36
CA GLN A 102 18.86 -16.01 -1.42
C GLN A 102 18.68 -17.36 -2.14
N ASP A 103 18.85 -18.46 -1.39
CA ASP A 103 18.73 -19.80 -1.94
C ASP A 103 17.33 -20.07 -2.49
N GLY A 104 17.28 -20.76 -3.64
CA GLY A 104 16.03 -21.06 -4.34
C GLY A 104 15.30 -19.85 -4.96
N ALA A 105 15.83 -18.62 -4.80
CA ALA A 105 15.25 -17.44 -5.44
C ALA A 105 15.43 -17.47 -6.96
N ILE A 106 14.37 -17.11 -7.70
CA ILE A 106 14.37 -16.96 -9.17
C ILE A 106 14.23 -15.48 -9.51
N PHE A 107 15.15 -14.97 -10.33
CA PHE A 107 15.16 -13.58 -10.77
C PHE A 107 15.33 -13.52 -12.31
N GLU A 108 14.23 -13.49 -13.02
CA GLU A 108 14.15 -13.46 -14.48
C GLU A 108 13.23 -12.32 -14.96
N PRO A 109 13.57 -11.06 -14.66
CA PRO A 109 12.74 -9.92 -15.07
C PRO A 109 12.83 -9.71 -16.59
N ALA A 110 11.82 -9.05 -17.17
CA ALA A 110 11.87 -8.58 -18.56
C ALA A 110 12.78 -7.35 -18.68
N TRP A 111 12.61 -6.36 -17.81
CA TRP A 111 13.41 -5.13 -17.76
C TRP A 111 13.85 -4.81 -16.34
N VAL A 112 15.09 -4.30 -16.20
CA VAL A 112 15.54 -3.63 -14.96
C VAL A 112 16.17 -2.30 -15.34
N ILE A 113 15.57 -1.21 -14.85
CA ILE A 113 16.07 0.15 -15.01
C ILE A 113 16.57 0.63 -13.66
N GLY A 114 17.87 0.66 -13.49
CA GLY A 114 18.57 1.16 -12.31
C GLY A 114 18.73 2.69 -12.34
N SER A 115 19.51 3.22 -11.40
CA SER A 115 19.85 4.63 -11.38
C SER A 115 20.73 5.00 -12.57
N LEU A 116 20.40 6.10 -13.25
CA LEU A 116 21.24 6.69 -14.28
C LEU A 116 22.31 7.64 -13.69
N LYS A 117 22.30 7.85 -12.37
CA LYS A 117 23.31 8.66 -11.68
C LYS A 117 24.52 7.77 -11.30
N ASP A 118 25.72 8.19 -11.64
CA ASP A 118 26.93 7.40 -11.50
C ASP A 118 27.23 6.93 -10.07
N ASN A 119 26.87 7.74 -9.07
CA ASN A 119 27.17 7.49 -7.67
C ASN A 119 25.98 6.89 -6.88
N LEU A 120 24.83 6.65 -7.52
CA LEU A 120 23.65 6.11 -6.87
C LEU A 120 23.39 4.69 -7.34
N ARG A 121 23.34 3.76 -6.38
CA ARG A 121 23.01 2.36 -6.64
C ARG A 121 21.90 1.92 -5.70
N HIS A 122 20.80 1.50 -6.28
CA HIS A 122 19.74 0.84 -5.54
C HIS A 122 19.85 -0.68 -5.64
N SER A 123 19.26 -1.37 -4.69
CA SER A 123 19.37 -2.83 -4.56
C SER A 123 18.00 -3.49 -4.70
N ILE A 124 17.99 -4.68 -5.28
CA ILE A 124 16.86 -5.62 -5.25
C ILE A 124 17.28 -6.78 -4.35
N TYR A 125 16.60 -6.97 -3.24
CA TYR A 125 16.76 -8.17 -2.42
C TYR A 125 15.62 -9.15 -2.71
N VAL A 126 15.96 -10.39 -3.05
CA VAL A 126 15.02 -11.46 -3.33
C VAL A 126 15.26 -12.59 -2.35
N ALA A 127 14.32 -12.77 -1.42
CA ALA A 127 14.44 -13.75 -0.35
C ALA A 127 14.27 -15.19 -0.85
N GLU A 128 14.51 -16.15 0.04
CA GLU A 128 14.47 -17.58 -0.21
C GLU A 128 13.18 -18.02 -0.91
N GLY A 129 13.31 -18.73 -2.01
CA GLY A 129 12.19 -19.29 -2.78
C GLY A 129 11.27 -18.27 -3.46
N ALA A 130 11.57 -16.98 -3.36
CA ALA A 130 10.81 -15.95 -4.07
C ALA A 130 11.09 -15.98 -5.57
N LYS A 131 10.08 -15.65 -6.38
CA LYS A 131 10.12 -15.73 -7.84
C LYS A 131 9.71 -14.42 -8.47
N ILE A 132 10.59 -13.86 -9.29
CA ILE A 132 10.32 -12.69 -10.14
C ILE A 132 10.53 -13.15 -11.59
N ILE A 133 9.43 -13.22 -12.36
CA ILE A 133 9.49 -13.69 -13.74
C ILE A 133 8.81 -12.68 -14.64
N GLY A 134 9.50 -12.21 -15.70
CA GLY A 134 8.92 -11.35 -16.74
C GLY A 134 8.40 -9.99 -16.25
N ALA A 135 8.80 -9.52 -15.08
CA ALA A 135 8.42 -8.22 -14.52
C ALA A 135 9.27 -7.07 -15.09
N ASN A 136 8.73 -5.86 -15.09
CA ASN A 136 9.43 -4.63 -15.41
C ASN A 136 9.76 -3.87 -14.12
N ILE A 137 11.03 -3.68 -13.82
CA ILE A 137 11.53 -3.15 -12.55
C ILE A 137 12.21 -1.80 -12.76
N TYR A 138 11.84 -0.80 -11.94
CA TYR A 138 12.36 0.55 -11.98
C TYR A 138 12.93 0.95 -10.61
N LEU A 139 14.24 1.14 -10.54
CA LEU A 139 14.98 1.44 -9.30
C LEU A 139 15.47 2.90 -9.22
N GLU A 140 14.95 3.80 -10.04
CA GLU A 140 15.44 5.18 -10.06
C GLU A 140 15.28 5.90 -8.71
N ASN A 141 14.21 5.56 -7.97
CA ASN A 141 13.82 6.26 -6.74
C ASN A 141 14.06 5.45 -5.46
N GLY A 142 14.46 4.19 -5.54
CA GLY A 142 14.66 3.39 -4.32
C GLY A 142 14.91 1.91 -4.56
N SER A 143 15.30 1.24 -3.50
CA SER A 143 15.55 -0.19 -3.44
C SER A 143 14.26 -1.00 -3.30
N MET A 144 14.37 -2.33 -3.41
CA MET A 144 13.26 -3.27 -3.29
C MET A 144 13.62 -4.45 -2.38
N TYR A 145 12.65 -4.87 -1.58
CA TYR A 145 12.69 -6.11 -0.82
C TYR A 145 11.53 -7.01 -1.21
N ILE A 146 11.84 -8.24 -1.61
CA ILE A 146 10.84 -9.26 -1.96
C ILE A 146 11.00 -10.42 -0.98
N GLY A 147 9.97 -10.63 -0.17
CA GLY A 147 9.94 -11.63 0.90
C GLY A 147 9.94 -13.06 0.38
N SER A 148 10.26 -14.01 1.27
CA SER A 148 10.37 -15.43 0.92
C SER A 148 9.05 -15.98 0.35
N GLN A 149 9.15 -16.92 -0.59
CA GLN A 149 8.01 -17.60 -1.23
C GLN A 149 7.03 -16.64 -1.96
N THR A 150 7.40 -15.38 -2.16
CA THR A 150 6.61 -14.41 -2.90
C THR A 150 6.74 -14.62 -4.40
N THR A 151 5.63 -14.53 -5.12
CA THR A 151 5.61 -14.68 -6.57
C THR A 151 5.22 -13.36 -7.24
N ILE A 152 6.04 -12.92 -8.20
CA ILE A 152 5.76 -11.77 -9.06
C ILE A 152 5.63 -12.27 -10.48
N GLU A 153 4.42 -12.18 -11.03
CA GLU A 153 4.05 -12.72 -12.33
C GLU A 153 4.56 -11.86 -13.51
N PRO A 154 4.63 -12.44 -14.72
CA PRO A 154 4.98 -11.71 -15.94
C PRO A 154 4.05 -10.51 -16.21
N GLY A 155 4.63 -9.41 -16.70
CA GLY A 155 3.88 -8.20 -17.03
C GLY A 155 3.56 -7.28 -15.85
N VAL A 156 4.05 -7.60 -14.66
CA VAL A 156 4.00 -6.70 -13.49
C VAL A 156 4.98 -5.55 -13.67
N GLY A 157 4.56 -4.32 -13.37
CA GLY A 157 5.42 -3.14 -13.30
C GLY A 157 5.69 -2.73 -11.85
N ILE A 158 6.97 -2.59 -11.46
CA ILE A 158 7.33 -2.26 -10.07
C ILE A 158 8.32 -1.11 -10.03
N LYS A 159 8.04 -0.10 -9.20
CA LYS A 159 8.97 0.99 -8.87
C LYS A 159 9.38 0.93 -7.40
N GLY A 160 10.65 1.22 -7.13
CA GLY A 160 11.15 1.42 -5.75
C GLY A 160 10.87 2.85 -5.23
N PRO A 161 10.94 3.08 -3.90
CA PRO A 161 11.13 2.06 -2.89
C PRO A 161 9.89 1.19 -2.67
N ILE A 162 10.09 -0.10 -2.43
CA ILE A 162 8.98 -1.04 -2.17
C ILE A 162 9.40 -2.20 -1.28
N ILE A 163 8.50 -2.58 -0.38
CA ILE A 163 8.64 -3.74 0.49
C ILE A 163 7.45 -4.67 0.20
N ILE A 164 7.73 -5.93 -0.12
CA ILE A 164 6.71 -6.96 -0.32
C ILE A 164 7.04 -8.12 0.62
N GLY A 165 6.12 -8.45 1.52
CA GLY A 165 6.24 -9.49 2.53
C GLY A 165 6.25 -10.89 1.94
N LYS A 166 6.39 -11.89 2.82
CA LYS A 166 6.50 -13.30 2.44
C LYS A 166 5.17 -13.88 1.93
N GLY A 167 5.24 -14.84 1.01
CA GLY A 167 4.09 -15.58 0.52
C GLY A 167 3.06 -14.72 -0.21
N THR A 168 3.45 -13.53 -0.66
CA THR A 168 2.57 -12.59 -1.39
C THR A 168 2.56 -12.93 -2.88
N GLU A 169 1.39 -12.85 -3.49
CA GLU A 169 1.19 -13.04 -4.92
C GLU A 169 0.94 -11.68 -5.61
N VAL A 170 1.84 -11.28 -6.52
CA VAL A 170 1.66 -10.09 -7.35
C VAL A 170 1.32 -10.53 -8.75
N ARG A 171 0.05 -10.34 -9.12
CA ARG A 171 -0.55 -10.89 -10.35
C ARG A 171 -0.28 -10.01 -11.57
N GLN A 172 -0.33 -10.64 -12.73
CA GLN A 172 -0.18 -9.99 -14.03
C GLN A 172 -1.07 -8.74 -14.17
N GLY A 173 -0.47 -7.64 -14.63
CA GLY A 173 -1.13 -6.36 -14.78
C GLY A 173 -1.13 -5.48 -13.54
N ALA A 174 -0.48 -5.90 -12.44
CA ALA A 174 -0.21 -5.01 -11.33
C ALA A 174 0.79 -3.91 -11.72
N TYR A 175 0.54 -2.68 -11.23
CA TYR A 175 1.45 -1.55 -11.37
C TYR A 175 1.72 -0.91 -10.01
N LEU A 176 2.85 -1.26 -9.41
CA LEU A 176 3.29 -0.76 -8.11
C LEU A 176 4.19 0.44 -8.33
N ARG A 177 3.71 1.65 -7.96
CA ARG A 177 4.34 2.92 -8.35
C ARG A 177 5.38 3.44 -7.35
N GLY A 178 5.79 2.62 -6.41
CA GLY A 178 6.71 3.00 -5.34
C GLY A 178 6.01 3.55 -4.10
N ASP A 179 6.81 3.72 -3.04
CA ASP A 179 6.33 4.09 -1.71
C ASP A 179 5.24 3.12 -1.23
N CYS A 180 5.48 1.81 -1.40
CA CYS A 180 4.52 0.79 -1.05
C CYS A 180 5.13 -0.18 -0.02
N ILE A 181 4.33 -0.47 1.02
CA ILE A 181 4.61 -1.50 2.00
C ILE A 181 3.48 -2.51 1.91
N ILE A 182 3.80 -3.73 1.49
CA ILE A 182 2.85 -4.82 1.33
C ILE A 182 3.25 -5.93 2.28
N GLY A 183 2.35 -6.34 3.17
CA GLY A 183 2.57 -7.36 4.18
C GLY A 183 2.62 -8.78 3.63
N ASP A 184 2.57 -9.73 4.55
CA ASP A 184 2.66 -11.15 4.27
C ASP A 184 1.33 -11.71 3.73
N GLY A 185 1.41 -12.67 2.80
CA GLY A 185 0.26 -13.44 2.31
C GLY A 185 -0.78 -12.59 1.58
N CYS A 186 -0.40 -11.46 1.01
CA CYS A 186 -1.29 -10.59 0.23
C CYS A 186 -1.49 -11.14 -1.19
N THR A 187 -2.62 -10.78 -1.80
CA THR A 187 -2.83 -10.96 -3.24
C THR A 187 -3.02 -9.59 -3.88
N ILE A 188 -2.18 -9.26 -4.86
CA ILE A 188 -2.07 -7.89 -5.38
C ILE A 188 -2.27 -7.87 -6.90
N ARG A 189 -3.18 -7.02 -7.36
CA ARG A 189 -3.35 -6.67 -8.77
C ARG A 189 -3.93 -5.26 -8.89
N GLY A 190 -3.58 -4.54 -9.94
CA GLY A 190 -4.04 -3.16 -10.14
C GLY A 190 -2.97 -2.13 -9.82
N GLU A 191 -3.34 -0.88 -9.68
CA GLU A 191 -2.40 0.22 -9.47
C GLU A 191 -2.34 0.62 -8.00
N ILE A 192 -1.14 0.59 -7.41
CA ILE A 192 -0.90 0.97 -6.01
C ILE A 192 0.22 2.01 -5.94
N LYS A 193 0.01 3.07 -5.14
CA LYS A 193 0.97 4.14 -4.93
C LYS A 193 0.88 4.69 -3.52
N ASN A 194 2.04 4.90 -2.89
CA ASN A 194 2.16 5.54 -1.56
C ASN A 194 1.14 4.96 -0.57
N SER A 195 1.20 3.64 -0.35
CA SER A 195 0.20 2.93 0.43
C SER A 195 0.82 1.78 1.23
N CYS A 196 0.20 1.49 2.36
CA CYS A 196 0.53 0.34 3.20
C CYS A 196 -0.66 -0.63 3.23
N LEU A 197 -0.41 -1.88 2.83
CA LEU A 197 -1.35 -2.99 2.93
C LEU A 197 -0.77 -3.98 3.94
N MET A 198 -1.50 -4.25 5.02
CA MET A 198 -1.07 -5.18 6.06
C MET A 198 -1.28 -6.64 5.63
N ASN A 199 -0.86 -7.56 6.47
CA ASN A 199 -0.89 -8.99 6.18
C ASN A 199 -2.26 -9.47 5.70
N LYS A 200 -2.26 -10.37 4.72
CA LYS A 200 -3.44 -10.98 4.11
C LYS A 200 -4.41 -9.98 3.46
N ALA A 201 -3.99 -8.75 3.20
CA ALA A 201 -4.81 -7.83 2.41
C ALA A 201 -4.98 -8.36 0.98
N ASN A 202 -6.22 -8.31 0.50
CA ASN A 202 -6.61 -8.91 -0.77
C ASN A 202 -7.08 -7.83 -1.76
N PHE A 203 -6.20 -7.47 -2.69
CA PHE A 203 -6.40 -6.49 -3.76
C PHE A 203 -6.23 -7.20 -5.13
N PRO A 204 -7.10 -8.20 -5.43
CA PRO A 204 -6.83 -9.22 -6.45
C PRO A 204 -7.24 -8.86 -7.87
N HIS A 205 -7.85 -7.70 -8.06
CA HIS A 205 -8.45 -7.26 -9.32
C HIS A 205 -7.88 -5.92 -9.82
N PRO A 206 -8.09 -5.54 -11.10
CA PRO A 206 -7.77 -4.20 -11.59
C PRO A 206 -8.54 -3.13 -10.81
N SER A 207 -7.84 -2.40 -9.98
CA SER A 207 -8.36 -1.41 -9.04
C SER A 207 -7.31 -0.32 -8.84
N TYR A 208 -7.65 0.79 -8.17
CA TYR A 208 -6.70 1.84 -7.82
C TYR A 208 -6.67 2.08 -6.32
N LEU A 209 -5.46 2.13 -5.76
CA LEU A 209 -5.19 2.45 -4.37
C LEU A 209 -4.04 3.47 -4.28
N GLY A 210 -4.32 4.66 -3.80
CA GLY A 210 -3.31 5.70 -3.63
C GLY A 210 -3.41 6.44 -2.32
N ASP A 211 -2.26 6.75 -1.71
CA ASP A 211 -2.16 7.50 -0.45
C ASP A 211 -3.07 6.92 0.65
N SER A 212 -2.96 5.60 0.90
CA SER A 212 -3.94 4.81 1.66
C SER A 212 -3.29 3.82 2.63
N LEU A 213 -4.08 3.42 3.64
CA LEU A 213 -3.75 2.36 4.58
C LEU A 213 -4.83 1.28 4.56
N CYS A 214 -4.43 0.02 4.49
CA CYS A 214 -5.31 -1.13 4.50
C CYS A 214 -4.87 -2.11 5.60
N GLY A 215 -5.75 -2.38 6.56
CA GLY A 215 -5.51 -3.27 7.67
C GLY A 215 -5.47 -4.75 7.28
N TYR A 216 -5.39 -5.59 8.29
CA TYR A 216 -5.36 -7.04 8.16
C TYR A 216 -6.62 -7.57 7.46
N MET A 217 -6.43 -8.47 6.48
CA MET A 217 -7.53 -9.11 5.73
C MET A 217 -8.55 -8.14 5.10
N THR A 218 -8.13 -6.93 4.74
CA THR A 218 -8.98 -6.05 3.93
C THR A 218 -9.18 -6.62 2.54
N HIS A 219 -10.36 -6.40 1.95
CA HIS A 219 -10.67 -6.91 0.62
C HIS A 219 -11.22 -5.84 -0.32
N PHE A 220 -10.76 -5.90 -1.57
CA PHE A 220 -11.23 -5.03 -2.66
C PHE A 220 -11.94 -5.87 -3.72
N GLY A 221 -13.22 -5.62 -3.91
CA GLY A 221 -13.96 -6.10 -5.06
C GLY A 221 -13.39 -5.57 -6.37
N ASN A 222 -13.76 -6.22 -7.47
CA ASN A 222 -13.28 -5.83 -8.81
C ASN A 222 -13.59 -4.36 -9.11
N GLN A 223 -12.59 -3.62 -9.61
CA GLN A 223 -12.66 -2.20 -9.96
C GLN A 223 -13.06 -1.26 -8.81
N ALA A 224 -12.89 -1.66 -7.55
CA ALA A 224 -13.02 -0.73 -6.44
C ALA A 224 -11.91 0.33 -6.50
N THR A 225 -12.26 1.60 -6.40
CA THR A 225 -11.34 2.72 -6.58
C THR A 225 -11.32 3.63 -5.36
N THR A 226 -10.12 3.92 -4.86
CA THR A 226 -9.95 4.89 -3.77
C THR A 226 -9.44 6.21 -4.33
N ALA A 227 -10.34 7.18 -4.53
CA ALA A 227 -9.92 8.50 -4.98
C ALA A 227 -9.06 9.17 -3.89
N ASN A 228 -7.87 9.65 -4.26
CA ASN A 228 -6.93 10.31 -3.33
C ASN A 228 -6.82 11.82 -3.50
N LEU A 229 -7.42 12.38 -4.55
CA LEU A 229 -7.42 13.81 -4.85
C LEU A 229 -8.85 14.26 -5.20
N GLY A 230 -9.30 15.36 -4.58
CA GLY A 230 -10.62 15.94 -4.89
C GLY A 230 -10.71 16.42 -6.33
N ILE A 231 -11.88 16.25 -6.96
CA ILE A 231 -12.10 16.53 -8.38
C ILE A 231 -11.72 17.98 -8.77
N PHE A 232 -12.06 18.97 -7.95
CA PHE A 232 -11.71 20.37 -8.21
C PHE A 232 -10.23 20.67 -7.97
N ALA A 233 -9.57 19.94 -7.07
CA ALA A 233 -8.13 20.05 -6.85
C ALA A 233 -7.33 19.56 -8.06
N GLY A 234 -7.91 18.67 -8.88
CA GLY A 234 -7.31 18.24 -10.16
C GLY A 234 -7.17 19.36 -11.19
N LEU A 235 -8.02 20.38 -11.12
CA LEU A 235 -8.00 21.54 -12.01
C LEU A 235 -6.98 22.62 -11.60
N VAL A 236 -6.35 22.46 -10.44
CA VAL A 236 -5.42 23.44 -9.86
C VAL A 236 -3.99 22.92 -10.01
N GLU A 237 -3.06 23.81 -10.36
CA GLU A 237 -1.63 23.51 -10.39
C GLU A 237 -1.19 22.85 -9.07
N PRO A 238 -0.35 21.78 -9.10
CA PRO A 238 0.03 21.03 -7.90
C PRO A 238 0.50 21.89 -6.72
N ALA A 239 1.30 22.93 -6.97
CA ALA A 239 1.83 23.82 -5.94
C ALA A 239 0.77 24.71 -5.27
N LYS A 240 -0.38 24.93 -5.92
CA LYS A 240 -1.47 25.79 -5.44
C LYS A 240 -2.63 24.99 -4.81
N ARG A 241 -2.55 23.67 -4.79
CA ARG A 241 -3.60 22.82 -4.22
C ARG A 241 -3.71 23.03 -2.73
N LYS A 242 -4.93 23.27 -2.26
CA LYS A 242 -5.21 23.36 -0.82
C LYS A 242 -5.15 21.98 -0.17
N ALA A 243 -4.73 21.96 1.07
CA ALA A 243 -4.75 20.75 1.87
C ALA A 243 -6.17 20.19 2.06
N LEU A 244 -6.27 18.89 2.26
CA LEU A 244 -7.53 18.22 2.54
C LEU A 244 -7.96 18.51 3.99
N ILE A 245 -9.21 18.94 4.15
CA ILE A 245 -9.82 19.19 5.46
C ILE A 245 -10.73 18.02 5.83
N ILE A 246 -10.55 17.47 7.02
CA ILE A 246 -11.38 16.42 7.61
C ILE A 246 -12.17 16.99 8.78
N LYS A 247 -13.47 16.71 8.83
CA LYS A 247 -14.31 17.04 9.97
C LYS A 247 -14.38 15.83 10.91
N CYS A 248 -14.00 16.01 12.17
CA CYS A 248 -14.02 14.99 13.20
C CYS A 248 -14.49 15.61 14.52
N ASN A 249 -15.49 15.02 15.17
CA ASN A 249 -16.02 15.47 16.46
C ASN A 249 -16.35 16.98 16.50
N GLY A 250 -16.98 17.49 15.42
CA GLY A 250 -17.39 18.90 15.31
C GLY A 250 -16.26 19.89 15.01
N LYS A 251 -15.02 19.44 14.94
CA LYS A 251 -13.84 20.27 14.60
C LYS A 251 -13.36 19.97 13.18
N ALA A 252 -12.66 20.93 12.56
CA ALA A 252 -12.06 20.79 11.24
C ALA A 252 -10.53 20.63 11.38
N TYR A 253 -9.98 19.60 10.76
CA TYR A 253 -8.55 19.29 10.79
C TYR A 253 -7.96 19.42 9.38
N ASP A 254 -6.92 20.22 9.24
CA ASP A 254 -6.11 20.35 8.04
C ASP A 254 -5.03 19.28 8.05
N LEU A 255 -5.02 18.43 7.02
CA LEU A 255 -4.05 17.35 6.87
C LEU A 255 -2.67 17.83 6.36
N GLY A 256 -2.52 19.09 5.99
CA GLY A 256 -1.28 19.68 5.49
C GLY A 256 -0.93 19.35 4.04
N LYS A 257 -1.59 18.37 3.42
CA LYS A 257 -1.41 17.98 2.00
C LYS A 257 -2.76 17.76 1.30
N PRO A 258 -2.81 17.90 -0.04
CA PRO A 258 -4.07 17.80 -0.80
C PRO A 258 -4.53 16.37 -1.07
N LYS A 259 -3.73 15.35 -0.73
CA LYS A 259 -3.99 13.96 -1.08
C LYS A 259 -4.12 13.07 0.15
N MET A 260 -5.17 12.28 0.15
CA MET A 260 -5.38 11.13 1.01
C MET A 260 -6.44 10.25 0.35
N GLY A 261 -6.19 8.98 0.23
CA GLY A 261 -7.19 8.01 -0.23
C GLY A 261 -8.08 7.52 0.90
N VAL A 262 -7.94 6.26 1.27
CA VAL A 262 -8.75 5.60 2.29
C VAL A 262 -7.88 5.10 3.45
N CYS A 263 -8.42 5.11 4.66
CA CYS A 263 -7.94 4.30 5.77
C CYS A 263 -8.96 3.19 6.02
N MET A 264 -8.61 1.94 5.71
CA MET A 264 -9.43 0.75 5.92
C MET A 264 -8.93 -0.02 7.12
N GLY A 265 -9.75 -0.13 8.15
CA GLY A 265 -9.48 -0.96 9.33
C GLY A 265 -9.52 -2.45 9.00
N ASP A 266 -9.06 -3.24 9.96
CA ASP A 266 -9.01 -4.69 9.84
C ASP A 266 -10.36 -5.30 9.39
N TYR A 267 -10.29 -6.28 8.48
CA TYR A 267 -11.46 -6.98 7.92
C TYR A 267 -12.47 -6.11 7.15
N SER A 268 -12.14 -4.85 6.84
CA SER A 268 -13.01 -4.00 6.03
C SER A 268 -13.01 -4.43 4.57
N GLN A 269 -14.14 -4.28 3.88
CA GLN A 269 -14.29 -4.73 2.50
C GLN A 269 -15.00 -3.69 1.62
N LEU A 270 -14.49 -3.48 0.43
CA LEU A 270 -15.15 -2.71 -0.62
C LEU A 270 -15.74 -3.65 -1.67
N GLY A 271 -17.03 -3.53 -1.94
CA GLY A 271 -17.70 -4.27 -3.01
C GLY A 271 -17.22 -3.85 -4.40
N CYS A 272 -17.61 -4.62 -5.42
CA CYS A 272 -17.22 -4.32 -6.80
C CYS A 272 -17.71 -2.95 -7.27
N ASN A 273 -16.87 -2.24 -8.02
CA ASN A 273 -17.16 -0.90 -8.55
C ASN A 273 -17.51 0.15 -7.48
N CYS A 274 -17.06 -0.04 -6.25
CA CYS A 274 -17.16 0.98 -5.22
C CYS A 274 -16.15 2.10 -5.45
N VAL A 275 -16.51 3.31 -5.05
CA VAL A 275 -15.60 4.45 -5.07
C VAL A 275 -15.61 5.11 -3.70
N THR A 276 -14.43 5.33 -3.12
CA THR A 276 -14.30 6.17 -1.92
C THR A 276 -13.81 7.56 -2.32
N ASP A 277 -14.41 8.61 -1.73
CA ASP A 277 -13.91 9.97 -1.87
C ASP A 277 -12.61 10.16 -1.04
N PRO A 278 -11.73 11.12 -1.38
CA PRO A 278 -10.53 11.40 -0.62
C PRO A 278 -10.81 11.71 0.85
N GLY A 279 -10.10 11.03 1.75
CA GLY A 279 -10.30 11.17 3.20
C GLY A 279 -11.50 10.38 3.73
N THR A 280 -11.69 9.19 3.22
CA THR A 280 -12.65 8.19 3.74
C THR A 280 -11.97 7.29 4.77
N PHE A 281 -12.63 7.06 5.90
CA PHE A 281 -12.15 6.24 6.99
C PHE A 281 -13.17 5.14 7.28
N LEU A 282 -12.78 3.90 7.07
CA LEU A 282 -13.57 2.69 7.34
C LEU A 282 -12.99 1.99 8.56
N LYS A 283 -13.68 1.99 9.68
CA LYS A 283 -13.27 1.29 10.90
C LYS A 283 -13.39 -0.23 10.70
N PRO A 284 -12.82 -1.06 11.58
CA PRO A 284 -12.83 -2.51 11.43
C PRO A 284 -14.22 -3.08 11.12
N TYR A 285 -14.24 -4.13 10.29
CA TYR A 285 -15.47 -4.82 9.87
C TYR A 285 -16.51 -3.92 9.18
N THR A 286 -16.08 -2.87 8.50
CA THR A 286 -16.96 -2.06 7.65
C THR A 286 -16.99 -2.65 6.24
N ILE A 287 -18.19 -3.03 5.77
CA ILE A 287 -18.37 -3.71 4.48
C ILE A 287 -19.26 -2.85 3.59
N SER A 288 -18.86 -2.59 2.35
CA SER A 288 -19.71 -1.93 1.39
C SER A 288 -20.26 -2.91 0.34
N TYR A 289 -21.53 -2.72 -0.05
CA TYR A 289 -22.09 -3.39 -1.23
C TYR A 289 -21.48 -2.82 -2.51
N ALA A 290 -21.61 -3.58 -3.59
CA ALA A 290 -21.19 -3.15 -4.92
C ALA A 290 -21.87 -1.83 -5.34
N LEU A 291 -21.18 -1.07 -6.20
CA LEU A 291 -21.64 0.20 -6.75
C LEU A 291 -21.83 1.33 -5.72
N ALA A 292 -21.32 1.17 -4.49
CA ALA A 292 -21.44 2.20 -3.48
C ALA A 292 -20.43 3.34 -3.74
N ARG A 293 -20.90 4.60 -3.73
CA ARG A 293 -20.07 5.76 -3.58
C ARG A 293 -20.02 6.15 -2.11
N ILE A 294 -18.85 6.04 -1.49
CA ILE A 294 -18.63 6.33 -0.08
C ILE A 294 -17.98 7.70 0.05
N SER A 295 -18.75 8.66 0.53
CA SER A 295 -18.28 10.04 0.69
C SER A 295 -17.20 10.15 1.77
N LYS A 296 -16.44 11.23 1.74
CA LYS A 296 -15.46 11.60 2.77
C LYS A 296 -16.09 11.57 4.17
N GLY A 297 -15.43 10.91 5.12
CA GLY A 297 -15.91 10.81 6.51
C GLY A 297 -15.55 9.49 7.18
N PHE A 298 -16.18 9.23 8.32
CA PHE A 298 -15.92 8.08 9.18
C PHE A 298 -17.11 7.13 9.18
N TYR A 299 -16.85 5.83 8.99
CA TYR A 299 -17.85 4.76 8.91
C TYR A 299 -17.42 3.58 9.78
N GLY A 300 -18.38 2.84 10.30
CA GLY A 300 -18.13 1.67 11.17
C GLY A 300 -17.90 2.05 12.63
N PRO A 301 -17.40 1.10 13.45
CA PRO A 301 -17.14 -0.30 13.09
C PRO A 301 -18.40 -1.14 12.94
N ASN A 302 -18.25 -2.35 12.36
CA ASN A 302 -19.36 -3.32 12.23
C ASN A 302 -20.56 -2.76 11.48
N GLU A 303 -20.35 -2.15 10.33
CA GLU A 303 -21.40 -1.56 9.50
C GLU A 303 -21.41 -2.12 8.08
N ILE A 304 -22.60 -2.25 7.51
CA ILE A 304 -22.81 -2.50 6.09
C ILE A 304 -23.23 -1.19 5.42
N LEU A 305 -22.46 -0.77 4.42
CA LEU A 305 -22.73 0.43 3.62
C LEU A 305 -23.38 0.04 2.29
N LYS A 306 -24.50 0.63 1.98
CA LYS A 306 -25.21 0.40 0.70
C LYS A 306 -25.90 1.67 0.24
N ASN A 307 -25.97 1.88 -1.07
CA ASN A 307 -26.73 2.97 -1.64
C ASN A 307 -28.23 2.63 -1.58
N LYS A 308 -29.05 3.62 -1.26
CA LYS A 308 -30.47 3.54 -1.51
C LYS A 308 -30.74 3.82 -3.01
N PRO A 309 -31.44 2.93 -3.75
CA PRO A 309 -31.57 3.06 -5.20
C PRO A 309 -32.27 4.34 -5.67
N LEU A 310 -33.13 4.92 -4.85
CA LEU A 310 -33.91 6.11 -5.19
C LEU A 310 -33.37 7.44 -4.63
N GLU A 311 -32.29 7.36 -3.82
CA GLU A 311 -31.73 8.55 -3.18
C GLU A 311 -30.25 8.71 -3.62
N HIS A 312 -30.03 9.53 -4.63
CA HIS A 312 -28.68 9.77 -5.16
C HIS A 312 -27.73 10.33 -4.09
N GLY A 313 -26.63 9.61 -3.85
CA GLY A 313 -25.55 10.04 -2.94
C GLY A 313 -25.82 9.84 -1.45
N ILE A 314 -26.91 9.20 -1.07
CA ILE A 314 -27.21 8.84 0.33
C ILE A 314 -26.74 7.41 0.59
N ILE A 315 -25.95 7.23 1.66
CA ILE A 315 -25.48 5.93 2.10
C ILE A 315 -26.36 5.47 3.27
N GLU A 316 -27.01 4.32 3.12
CA GLU A 316 -27.65 3.63 4.23
C GLU A 316 -26.60 2.90 5.07
N ARG A 317 -26.66 3.10 6.38
CA ARG A 317 -25.77 2.45 7.36
C ARG A 317 -26.59 1.45 8.16
N SER A 318 -26.10 0.23 8.27
CA SER A 318 -26.73 -0.82 9.07
C SER A 318 -25.69 -1.47 9.96
N PRO A 319 -26.03 -1.82 11.22
CA PRO A 319 -25.15 -2.58 12.07
C PRO A 319 -24.79 -3.93 11.43
N TYR A 320 -23.55 -4.34 11.60
CA TYR A 320 -23.05 -5.63 11.16
C TYR A 320 -22.39 -6.36 12.35
N LYS A 321 -22.84 -7.58 12.62
CA LYS A 321 -22.20 -8.47 13.58
C LYS A 321 -21.40 -9.51 12.81
N PRO A 322 -20.07 -9.48 12.84
CA PRO A 322 -19.27 -10.49 12.16
C PRO A 322 -19.51 -11.86 12.83
N GLU A 323 -19.94 -12.85 12.05
CA GLU A 323 -20.04 -14.25 12.46
C GLU A 323 -18.74 -15.02 12.16
N PHE A 324 -17.61 -14.42 12.46
CA PHE A 324 -16.34 -15.10 12.30
C PHE A 324 -16.07 -16.02 13.50
N SER A 325 -16.53 -17.25 13.41
CA SER A 325 -15.91 -18.32 14.17
C SER A 325 -14.51 -18.57 13.57
N GLN A 326 -13.54 -18.87 14.39
CA GLN A 326 -12.13 -19.16 14.05
C GLN A 326 -11.89 -20.24 12.95
N LYS A 327 -12.91 -20.68 12.24
CA LYS A 327 -12.85 -21.73 11.21
C LYS A 327 -12.65 -21.23 9.77
N THR A 328 -12.50 -19.93 9.52
CA THR A 328 -12.39 -19.38 8.17
C THR A 328 -10.96 -19.05 7.74
N GLU A 329 -9.95 -19.33 8.56
CA GLU A 329 -8.55 -19.11 8.20
C GLU A 329 -8.04 -20.03 7.07
N ASP A 330 -8.75 -21.13 6.78
CA ASP A 330 -8.33 -22.19 5.83
C ASP A 330 -8.99 -22.10 4.44
N ARG A 331 -9.70 -21.01 4.11
CA ARG A 331 -10.46 -20.89 2.85
C ARG A 331 -10.21 -19.63 2.05
N ILE A 332 -8.97 -19.17 1.99
CA ILE A 332 -8.59 -18.18 0.93
C ILE A 332 -7.24 -18.59 0.37
#